data_0da45291db7dfa6bbd9a8e9a511ff2e0
#
_entry.id   0da45291db7dfa6bbd9a8e9a511ff2e0
#
_cell.length_a   1.000
_cell.length_b   1.000
_cell.length_c   1.000
_cell.angle_alpha   90.00
_cell.angle_beta   90.00
_cell.angle_gamma   90.00
#
_symmetry.space_group_name_H-M   'P 1'
#
loop_
_entity.id
_entity.type
_entity.pdbx_description
1 polymer ?
#
loop_
_entity_poly.entity_id
_entity_poly.type
_entity_poly.pdbx_seq_one_letter_code
_entity_poly.pdbx_strand_id
1 'polypeptide(L)'
;MKNVWPFAAALLLLGACSKEGEQTAAPVPGIAVRQFDPASITRGARLFEEHCVLCHGPQAQGHPDWQTPSDGVFAAAPPLNGTGNDWKRSRIELVATIRNGVRRKSDKVDVMPAWKGRLSEQDIEDMLNWLQSLWPAEIYDAWTKAQAAAATPKS
;
A
#
# COMPACT_ATOMS: atom_id res chain seq x y z
N MET A 1 61.69 42.23 -35.13
CA MET A 1 60.82 42.37 -34.01
C MET A 1 59.78 41.23 -34.11
N LYS A 2 59.98 40.18 -33.36
CA LYS A 2 59.17 38.91 -33.45
C LYS A 2 58.30 38.81 -32.22
N ASN A 3 56.97 38.96 -32.35
CA ASN A 3 56.03 38.81 -31.29
C ASN A 3 55.64 37.32 -31.16
N VAL A 4 55.99 36.72 -30.02
CA VAL A 4 55.64 35.39 -29.66
C VAL A 4 54.40 35.44 -28.76
N TRP A 5 53.29 34.89 -29.20
CA TRP A 5 52.07 34.80 -28.47
C TRP A 5 52.03 33.47 -27.70
N PRO A 6 51.76 33.42 -26.39
CA PRO A 6 51.63 32.15 -25.69
C PRO A 6 50.21 31.58 -25.83
N PHE A 7 50.14 30.34 -26.23
CA PHE A 7 48.93 29.54 -26.22
C PHE A 7 48.50 29.25 -24.79
N ALA A 8 47.33 29.74 -24.42
CA ALA A 8 46.67 29.34 -23.15
C ALA A 8 45.99 28.00 -23.35
N ALA A 9 46.48 26.98 -22.69
CA ALA A 9 45.84 25.66 -22.62
C ALA A 9 44.63 25.75 -21.71
N ALA A 10 43.42 25.62 -22.25
CA ALA A 10 42.17 25.46 -21.49
C ALA A 10 42.09 24.02 -20.98
N LEU A 11 42.22 23.85 -19.65
CA LEU A 11 41.90 22.58 -18.94
C LEU A 11 40.38 22.41 -18.91
N LEU A 12 39.86 21.47 -19.67
CA LEU A 12 38.51 20.97 -19.56
C LEU A 12 38.40 20.06 -18.33
N LEU A 13 37.84 20.58 -17.24
CA LEU A 13 37.42 19.78 -16.08
C LEU A 13 36.17 19.00 -16.47
N LEU A 14 36.34 17.73 -16.81
CA LEU A 14 35.26 16.75 -16.91
C LEU A 14 34.70 16.51 -15.50
N GLY A 15 33.57 17.12 -15.19
CA GLY A 15 32.80 16.83 -13.98
C GLY A 15 32.27 15.39 -14.04
N ALA A 16 32.84 14.50 -13.22
CA ALA A 16 32.33 13.19 -12.98
C ALA A 16 31.01 13.36 -12.21
N CYS A 17 29.86 13.15 -12.86
CA CYS A 17 28.60 12.90 -12.18
C CYS A 17 28.73 11.58 -11.43
N SER A 18 29.00 11.67 -10.14
CA SER A 18 28.87 10.53 -9.22
C SER A 18 27.38 10.16 -9.18
N LYS A 19 27.03 8.98 -9.71
CA LYS A 19 25.76 8.32 -9.38
C LYS A 19 25.75 8.15 -7.88
N GLU A 20 24.89 8.89 -7.18
CA GLU A 20 24.54 8.59 -5.81
C GLU A 20 24.00 7.16 -5.80
N GLY A 21 24.79 6.25 -5.26
CA GLY A 21 24.39 4.87 -5.06
C GLY A 21 23.22 4.88 -4.07
N GLU A 22 22.10 4.38 -4.52
CA GLU A 22 20.95 4.04 -3.67
C GLU A 22 21.44 3.13 -2.54
N GLN A 23 21.67 3.72 -1.38
CA GLN A 23 22.02 2.99 -0.18
C GLN A 23 20.77 2.25 0.29
N THR A 24 20.60 1.02 -0.20
CA THR A 24 19.67 0.08 0.43
C THR A 24 20.18 -0.20 1.84
N ALA A 25 19.49 0.34 2.83
CA ALA A 25 19.79 0.07 4.23
C ALA A 25 19.79 -1.45 4.46
N ALA A 26 20.83 -1.96 5.14
CA ALA A 26 20.92 -3.37 5.44
C ALA A 26 19.69 -3.84 6.25
N PRO A 27 19.16 -5.05 5.98
CA PRO A 27 18.00 -5.56 6.69
C PRO A 27 18.28 -5.65 8.19
N VAL A 28 17.44 -5.04 9.00
CA VAL A 28 17.51 -5.19 10.46
C VAL A 28 17.04 -6.62 10.79
N PRO A 29 17.83 -7.43 11.52
CA PRO A 29 17.42 -8.78 11.86
C PRO A 29 16.11 -8.81 12.62
N GLY A 30 15.12 -9.56 12.11
CA GLY A 30 13.79 -9.74 12.72
C GLY A 30 12.69 -8.81 12.22
N ILE A 31 12.97 -7.85 11.33
CA ILE A 31 11.96 -7.06 10.66
C ILE A 31 11.74 -7.65 9.26
N ALA A 32 10.50 -8.03 8.96
CA ALA A 32 10.16 -8.49 7.61
C ALA A 32 10.36 -7.33 6.62
N VAL A 33 11.32 -7.49 5.71
CA VAL A 33 11.54 -6.49 4.64
C VAL A 33 10.32 -6.51 3.74
N ARG A 34 9.58 -5.40 3.69
CA ARG A 34 8.47 -5.24 2.76
C ARG A 34 9.01 -5.20 1.35
N GLN A 35 8.75 -6.23 0.59
CA GLN A 35 9.11 -6.30 -0.82
C GLN A 35 7.84 -6.18 -1.65
N PHE A 36 7.44 -4.95 -1.91
CA PHE A 36 6.38 -4.66 -2.87
C PHE A 36 6.99 -4.27 -4.20
N ASP A 37 6.45 -4.81 -5.30
CA ASP A 37 6.76 -4.32 -6.63
C ASP A 37 6.31 -2.85 -6.76
N PRO A 38 7.20 -1.90 -7.08
CA PRO A 38 6.85 -0.49 -7.22
C PRO A 38 5.75 -0.23 -8.26
N ALA A 39 5.70 -1.03 -9.33
CA ALA A 39 4.65 -0.93 -10.34
C ALA A 39 3.29 -1.37 -9.78
N SER A 40 3.26 -2.42 -8.94
CA SER A 40 2.06 -2.86 -8.22
C SER A 40 1.55 -1.77 -7.27
N ILE A 41 2.44 -1.14 -6.50
CA ILE A 41 2.07 -0.04 -5.60
C ILE A 41 1.47 1.13 -6.39
N THR A 42 2.07 1.51 -7.51
CA THR A 42 1.57 2.62 -8.34
C THR A 42 0.20 2.31 -8.93
N ARG A 43 -0.02 1.09 -9.44
CA ARG A 43 -1.34 0.67 -9.94
C ARG A 43 -2.36 0.61 -8.82
N GLY A 44 -2.00 0.04 -7.67
CA GLY A 44 -2.88 -0.06 -6.50
C GLY A 44 -3.33 1.29 -5.97
N ALA A 45 -2.41 2.27 -5.88
CA ALA A 45 -2.73 3.64 -5.49
C ALA A 45 -3.77 4.29 -6.41
N ARG A 46 -3.57 4.16 -7.74
CA ARG A 46 -4.50 4.70 -8.74
C ARG A 46 -5.87 4.03 -8.66
N LEU A 47 -5.92 2.71 -8.55
CA LEU A 47 -7.17 1.96 -8.42
C LEU A 47 -7.92 2.34 -7.16
N PHE A 48 -7.21 2.55 -6.05
CA PHE A 48 -7.81 3.00 -4.80
C PHE A 48 -8.39 4.41 -4.93
N GLU A 49 -7.67 5.33 -5.57
CA GLU A 49 -8.15 6.69 -5.83
C GLU A 49 -9.40 6.67 -6.70
N GLU A 50 -9.45 5.84 -7.73
CA GLU A 50 -10.60 5.75 -8.64
C GLU A 50 -11.85 5.14 -7.99
N HIS A 51 -11.68 4.20 -7.06
CA HIS A 51 -12.79 3.34 -6.65
C HIS A 51 -13.10 3.35 -5.15
N CYS A 52 -12.16 3.73 -4.29
CA CYS A 52 -12.27 3.52 -2.84
C CYS A 52 -12.20 4.82 -2.03
N VAL A 53 -11.54 5.85 -2.56
CA VAL A 53 -11.23 7.10 -1.85
C VAL A 53 -12.45 7.79 -1.29
N LEU A 54 -13.58 7.74 -2.00
CA LEU A 54 -14.82 8.42 -1.59
C LEU A 54 -15.30 7.97 -0.20
N CYS A 55 -15.14 6.69 0.12
CA CYS A 55 -15.56 6.13 1.40
C CYS A 55 -14.40 6.01 2.39
N HIS A 56 -13.23 5.58 1.91
CA HIS A 56 -12.09 5.25 2.78
C HIS A 56 -11.09 6.40 2.97
N GLY A 57 -11.27 7.53 2.29
CA GLY A 57 -10.38 8.68 2.35
C GLY A 57 -9.07 8.50 1.57
N PRO A 58 -8.38 9.61 1.19
CA PRO A 58 -7.21 9.57 0.29
C PRO A 58 -5.96 8.90 0.89
N GLN A 59 -5.90 8.79 2.21
CA GLN A 59 -4.83 8.09 2.93
C GLN A 59 -5.32 6.77 3.54
N ALA A 60 -6.45 6.25 3.03
CA ALA A 60 -7.11 5.07 3.55
C ALA A 60 -7.40 5.16 5.07
N GLN A 61 -7.56 6.39 5.58
CA GLN A 61 -7.78 6.68 7.01
C GLN A 61 -9.19 6.37 7.48
N GLY A 62 -10.12 6.09 6.56
CA GLY A 62 -11.52 5.84 6.89
C GLY A 62 -12.28 7.06 7.42
N HIS A 63 -13.45 6.81 7.94
CA HIS A 63 -14.29 7.82 8.58
C HIS A 63 -13.96 7.92 10.08
N PRO A 64 -13.96 9.12 10.70
CA PRO A 64 -13.68 9.27 12.13
C PRO A 64 -14.59 8.43 13.03
N ASP A 65 -15.86 8.30 12.66
CA ASP A 65 -16.87 7.58 13.45
C ASP A 65 -17.05 6.10 13.04
N TRP A 66 -16.03 5.50 12.40
CA TRP A 66 -16.14 4.13 11.88
C TRP A 66 -16.44 3.06 12.96
N GLN A 67 -16.15 3.35 14.24
CA GLN A 67 -16.46 2.46 15.38
C GLN A 67 -17.84 2.72 15.98
N THR A 68 -18.48 3.82 15.60
CA THR A 68 -19.82 4.15 16.12
C THR A 68 -20.86 3.31 15.39
N PRO A 69 -21.80 2.66 16.12
CA PRO A 69 -22.88 1.96 15.47
C PRO A 69 -23.63 2.90 14.51
N SER A 70 -23.83 2.47 13.28
CA SER A 70 -24.54 3.27 12.29
C SER A 70 -26.00 3.44 12.73
N ASP A 71 -26.58 4.60 12.44
CA ASP A 71 -28.00 4.92 12.66
C ASP A 71 -28.97 4.16 11.73
N GLY A 72 -28.44 3.21 10.96
CA GLY A 72 -29.19 2.44 9.97
C GLY A 72 -29.13 3.00 8.57
N VAL A 73 -28.67 4.23 8.39
CA VAL A 73 -28.61 4.90 7.07
C VAL A 73 -27.21 4.87 6.48
N PHE A 74 -26.19 5.04 7.29
CA PHE A 74 -24.80 5.13 6.84
C PHE A 74 -23.88 4.22 7.65
N ALA A 75 -23.10 3.39 6.95
CA ALA A 75 -22.01 2.65 7.58
C ALA A 75 -20.69 3.36 7.30
N ALA A 76 -20.10 3.93 8.34
CA ALA A 76 -18.82 4.59 8.25
C ALA A 76 -17.73 3.60 7.84
N ALA A 77 -16.99 3.92 6.78
CA ALA A 77 -15.92 3.07 6.26
C ALA A 77 -14.74 3.02 7.24
N PRO A 78 -14.22 1.85 7.58
CA PRO A 78 -13.09 1.74 8.49
C PRO A 78 -11.77 2.20 7.85
N PRO A 79 -10.77 2.57 8.67
CA PRO A 79 -9.40 2.73 8.20
C PRO A 79 -8.84 1.45 7.60
N LEU A 80 -8.04 1.59 6.53
CA LEU A 80 -7.36 0.48 5.84
C LEU A 80 -5.82 0.67 5.81
N ASN A 81 -5.32 1.69 6.49
CA ASN A 81 -3.90 2.04 6.58
C ASN A 81 -3.19 1.42 7.80
N GLY A 82 -3.75 0.36 8.37
CA GLY A 82 -3.22 -0.32 9.56
C GLY A 82 -3.70 0.27 10.89
N THR A 83 -4.40 1.41 10.91
CA THR A 83 -4.99 1.99 12.13
C THR A 83 -6.37 1.44 12.45
N GLY A 84 -6.96 0.68 11.51
CA GLY A 84 -8.25 0.02 11.67
C GLY A 84 -8.14 -1.43 12.13
N ASN A 85 -9.04 -2.27 11.62
CA ASN A 85 -9.13 -3.70 11.92
C ASN A 85 -8.78 -4.61 10.73
N ASP A 86 -8.37 -4.06 9.61
CA ASP A 86 -8.04 -4.74 8.37
C ASP A 86 -6.85 -5.72 8.57
N TRP A 87 -5.82 -5.32 9.30
CA TRP A 87 -4.66 -6.15 9.60
C TRP A 87 -4.96 -7.40 10.47
N LYS A 88 -6.14 -7.48 11.10
CA LYS A 88 -6.61 -8.66 11.84
C LYS A 88 -7.15 -9.76 10.92
N ARG A 89 -7.26 -9.49 9.64
CA ARG A 89 -7.79 -10.41 8.63
C ARG A 89 -6.67 -11.05 7.82
N SER A 90 -6.91 -12.27 7.38
CA SER A 90 -6.02 -12.90 6.40
C SER A 90 -6.11 -12.22 5.04
N ARG A 91 -5.08 -12.40 4.21
CA ARG A 91 -5.10 -11.88 2.83
C ARG A 91 -6.29 -12.41 2.04
N ILE A 92 -6.62 -13.68 2.20
CA ILE A 92 -7.79 -14.31 1.55
C ILE A 92 -9.09 -13.61 1.94
N GLU A 93 -9.25 -13.28 3.21
CA GLU A 93 -10.44 -12.56 3.70
C GLU A 93 -10.50 -11.12 3.18
N LEU A 94 -9.36 -10.43 3.07
CA LEU A 94 -9.29 -9.08 2.50
C LEU A 94 -9.67 -9.10 1.02
N VAL A 95 -9.10 -10.01 0.22
CA VAL A 95 -9.47 -10.24 -1.19
C VAL A 95 -10.96 -10.55 -1.32
N ALA A 96 -11.47 -11.46 -0.51
CA ALA A 96 -12.88 -11.84 -0.53
C ALA A 96 -13.81 -10.67 -0.16
N THR A 97 -13.38 -9.81 0.77
CA THR A 97 -14.13 -8.63 1.18
C THR A 97 -14.26 -7.63 0.03
N ILE A 98 -13.17 -7.34 -0.69
CA ILE A 98 -13.20 -6.45 -1.84
C ILE A 98 -14.04 -7.07 -2.97
N ARG A 99 -13.77 -8.33 -3.29
CA ARG A 99 -14.47 -9.04 -4.38
C ARG A 99 -15.98 -9.08 -4.17
N ASN A 100 -16.44 -9.44 -2.98
CA ASN A 100 -17.83 -9.74 -2.70
C ASN A 100 -18.59 -8.57 -2.06
N GLY A 101 -17.86 -7.50 -1.65
CA GLY A 101 -18.44 -6.41 -0.88
C GLY A 101 -18.79 -6.82 0.55
N VAL A 102 -19.43 -5.91 1.25
CA VAL A 102 -19.93 -6.13 2.61
C VAL A 102 -21.40 -5.77 2.67
N ARG A 103 -22.20 -6.73 3.11
CA ARG A 103 -23.62 -6.56 3.33
C ARG A 103 -23.93 -6.56 4.81
N ARG A 104 -24.65 -5.53 5.28
CA ARG A 104 -25.08 -5.43 6.68
C ARG A 104 -26.15 -6.50 6.96
N LYS A 105 -25.96 -7.25 8.03
CA LYS A 105 -26.84 -8.39 8.34
C LYS A 105 -28.25 -7.97 8.81
N SER A 106 -28.35 -6.83 9.49
CA SER A 106 -29.59 -6.36 10.13
C SER A 106 -30.69 -6.01 9.12
N ASP A 107 -30.33 -5.33 8.04
CA ASP A 107 -31.29 -4.80 7.04
C ASP A 107 -30.92 -5.21 5.61
N LYS A 108 -29.85 -5.99 5.45
CA LYS A 108 -29.36 -6.48 4.15
C LYS A 108 -28.95 -5.38 3.18
N VAL A 109 -28.55 -4.21 3.69
CA VAL A 109 -28.03 -3.10 2.88
C VAL A 109 -26.57 -3.35 2.55
N ASP A 110 -26.17 -3.12 1.29
CA ASP A 110 -24.78 -3.19 0.86
C ASP A 110 -24.05 -1.93 1.34
N VAL A 111 -23.19 -2.09 2.36
CA VAL A 111 -22.39 -1.01 2.96
C VAL A 111 -21.03 -0.83 2.29
N MET A 112 -20.57 -1.83 1.58
CA MET A 112 -19.44 -1.78 0.66
C MET A 112 -19.84 -2.54 -0.61
N PRO A 113 -19.74 -1.94 -1.80
CA PRO A 113 -20.12 -2.60 -3.05
C PRO A 113 -19.21 -3.79 -3.34
N ALA A 114 -19.76 -4.78 -4.04
CA ALA A 114 -18.98 -5.87 -4.60
C ALA A 114 -18.22 -5.40 -5.86
N TRP A 115 -16.94 -5.76 -5.95
CA TRP A 115 -16.09 -5.39 -7.08
C TRP A 115 -15.86 -6.54 -8.07
N LYS A 116 -16.39 -7.72 -7.78
CA LYS A 116 -16.35 -8.88 -8.70
C LYS A 116 -16.88 -8.51 -10.09
N GLY A 117 -16.08 -8.78 -11.12
CA GLY A 117 -16.41 -8.44 -12.52
C GLY A 117 -16.17 -6.99 -12.91
N ARG A 118 -15.77 -6.13 -11.97
CA ARG A 118 -15.36 -4.73 -12.20
C ARG A 118 -13.85 -4.54 -12.03
N LEU A 119 -13.26 -5.24 -11.07
CA LEU A 119 -11.83 -5.32 -10.85
C LEU A 119 -11.36 -6.76 -11.12
N SER A 120 -10.20 -6.91 -11.73
CA SER A 120 -9.51 -8.18 -11.86
C SER A 120 -8.91 -8.61 -10.52
N GLU A 121 -8.54 -9.87 -10.39
CA GLU A 121 -7.81 -10.37 -9.22
C GLU A 121 -6.48 -9.62 -9.03
N GLN A 122 -5.79 -9.30 -10.14
CA GLN A 122 -4.55 -8.53 -10.08
C GLN A 122 -4.79 -7.10 -9.58
N ASP A 123 -5.88 -6.44 -9.98
CA ASP A 123 -6.23 -5.10 -9.49
C ASP A 123 -6.45 -5.12 -7.97
N ILE A 124 -7.13 -6.15 -7.46
CA ILE A 124 -7.36 -6.32 -6.02
C ILE A 124 -6.04 -6.55 -5.29
N GLU A 125 -5.17 -7.40 -5.83
CA GLU A 125 -3.85 -7.67 -5.26
C GLU A 125 -2.96 -6.42 -5.24
N ASP A 126 -2.96 -5.62 -6.31
CA ASP A 126 -2.22 -4.37 -6.40
C ASP A 126 -2.73 -3.33 -5.38
N MET A 127 -4.04 -3.20 -5.22
CA MET A 127 -4.63 -2.35 -4.18
C MET A 127 -4.24 -2.80 -2.77
N LEU A 128 -4.26 -4.10 -2.49
CA LEU A 128 -3.87 -4.63 -1.19
C LEU A 128 -2.38 -4.40 -0.92
N ASN A 129 -1.52 -4.52 -1.92
CA ASN A 129 -0.10 -4.21 -1.79
C ASN A 129 0.10 -2.73 -1.44
N TRP A 130 -0.62 -1.82 -2.12
CA TRP A 130 -0.57 -0.40 -1.78
C TRP A 130 -1.09 -0.13 -0.36
N LEU A 131 -2.24 -0.66 0.04
CA LEU A 131 -2.78 -0.51 1.39
C LEU A 131 -1.79 -1.00 2.44
N GLN A 132 -1.22 -2.18 2.24
CA GLN A 132 -0.23 -2.75 3.16
C GLN A 132 1.08 -1.95 3.20
N SER A 133 1.43 -1.22 2.14
CA SER A 133 2.57 -0.31 2.16
C SER A 133 2.38 0.89 3.10
N LEU A 134 1.12 1.25 3.38
CA LEU A 134 0.76 2.32 4.33
C LEU A 134 0.80 1.87 5.79
N TRP A 135 0.76 0.56 6.06
CA TRP A 135 0.70 0.07 7.43
C TRP A 135 1.98 0.41 8.21
N PRO A 136 1.90 0.74 9.50
CA PRO A 136 3.07 0.80 10.38
C PRO A 136 3.88 -0.51 10.32
N ALA A 137 5.20 -0.42 10.48
CA ALA A 137 6.09 -1.57 10.33
C ALA A 137 5.71 -2.70 11.30
N GLU A 138 5.43 -2.37 12.54
CA GLU A 138 5.03 -3.31 13.60
C GLU A 138 3.70 -4.01 13.28
N ILE A 139 2.77 -3.33 12.64
CA ILE A 139 1.47 -3.91 12.23
C ILE A 139 1.68 -4.90 11.08
N TYR A 140 2.47 -4.52 10.08
CA TYR A 140 2.78 -5.41 8.95
C TYR A 140 3.53 -6.66 9.40
N ASP A 141 4.50 -6.52 10.30
CA ASP A 141 5.27 -7.64 10.86
C ASP A 141 4.38 -8.58 11.68
N ALA A 142 3.50 -8.03 12.52
CA ALA A 142 2.54 -8.83 13.29
C ALA A 142 1.61 -9.61 12.36
N TRP A 143 1.10 -8.96 11.32
CA TRP A 143 0.26 -9.59 10.31
C TRP A 143 0.99 -10.71 9.56
N THR A 144 2.22 -10.46 9.10
CA THR A 144 3.03 -11.45 8.37
C THR A 144 3.27 -12.70 9.22
N LYS A 145 3.61 -12.51 10.50
CA LYS A 145 3.77 -13.62 11.46
C LYS A 145 2.49 -14.42 11.65
N ALA A 146 1.36 -13.75 11.75
CA ALA A 146 0.05 -14.41 11.88
C ALA A 146 -0.31 -15.22 10.63
N GLN A 147 -0.05 -14.69 9.42
CA GLN A 147 -0.28 -15.43 8.17
C GLN A 147 0.60 -16.67 8.08
N ALA A 148 1.89 -16.58 8.43
CA ALA A 148 2.81 -17.70 8.43
C ALA A 148 2.38 -18.80 9.42
N ALA A 149 1.95 -18.42 10.63
CA ALA A 149 1.45 -19.36 11.63
C ALA A 149 0.17 -20.07 11.17
N ALA A 150 -0.73 -19.36 10.47
CA ALA A 150 -1.97 -19.94 9.94
C ALA A 150 -1.72 -20.89 8.76
N ALA A 151 -0.65 -20.71 8.01
CA ALA A 151 -0.26 -21.56 6.89
C ALA A 151 0.40 -22.89 7.34
N THR A 152 0.86 -22.98 8.58
CA THR A 152 1.49 -24.21 9.11
C THR A 152 0.39 -25.22 9.47
N PRO A 153 0.41 -26.45 8.91
CA PRO A 153 -0.56 -27.49 9.26
C PRO A 153 -0.48 -27.78 10.77
N LYS A 154 -1.61 -27.80 11.45
CA LYS A 154 -1.68 -28.30 12.82
C LYS A 154 -1.43 -29.80 12.77
N SER A 155 -0.27 -30.25 13.29
CA SER A 155 0.09 -31.66 13.49
C SER A 155 -0.82 -32.32 14.53
#